data_6e9444ec1eb18f1a16ad0723f323f3a7
#
_entry.id   6e9444ec1eb18f1a16ad0723f323f3a7
#
_cell.length_a   1.000
_cell.length_b   1.000
_cell.length_c   1.000
_cell.angle_alpha   90.00
_cell.angle_beta   90.00
_cell.angle_gamma   90.00
#
_symmetry.space_group_name_H-M   'P 1'
#
loop_
_entity.id
_entity.type
_entity.pdbx_description
1 polymer ?
#
loop_
_entity_poly.entity_id
_entity_poly.type
_entity_poly.pdbx_seq_one_letter_code
_entity_poly.pdbx_strand_id
1 'polypeptide(L)'
;MVTQRDIYVYMDWPEDAEPVYMGVLHSETIRGKEVFSYENDPAWLAHPRFRALDPDLSAFTGKQYQPSDKSNFGLFLDSAPDRWGRTLMRRREAINARLQDRKPRTLTEADYLMGVYDGNRMGALRFKFSKEGDFMDNDRSLATPPWASIRELEHASLQIEREDYTDTPEHTRWIDMLVAPGSSLGGARPKANVVDENGRLWIVKFPSAGDTKDSGAWEMVTAEMARSCGIEMSECRAQRFGSRHHSFMTERFDRTDRGRRIHFASAMTLLGYTDGASHTEGASYLELAEWIIANCDDTDRNLEQLWRRIVFNIAVSNCDDHLRNHGFLLTPQGWRLSPAYDINPDEYGTGLKLNISENDNSLDFDLALSITPYFGLEPARAESILAEVKRAVSGWRKLATKYGISKSEQDAMERAFRC
;
A
#
# COMPACT_ATOMS: atom_id res chain seq x y z
N MET A 1 2.96 35.77 1.06
CA MET A 1 1.51 35.60 0.91
C MET A 1 1.18 34.24 1.46
N VAL A 2 0.16 34.12 2.30
CA VAL A 2 -0.37 32.81 2.71
C VAL A 2 -1.10 32.26 1.48
N THR A 3 -0.62 31.14 0.94
CA THR A 3 -1.30 30.46 -0.17
C THR A 3 -2.21 29.41 0.47
N GLN A 4 -3.49 29.66 0.51
CA GLN A 4 -4.49 28.71 0.99
C GLN A 4 -5.08 27.96 -0.20
N ARG A 5 -5.28 26.65 -0.04
CA ARG A 5 -6.01 25.78 -0.98
C ARG A 5 -7.07 25.01 -0.23
N ASP A 6 -8.28 25.03 -0.74
CA ASP A 6 -9.39 24.23 -0.24
C ASP A 6 -9.56 23.00 -1.13
N ILE A 7 -9.56 21.81 -0.53
CA ILE A 7 -9.71 20.52 -1.19
C ILE A 7 -11.00 19.90 -0.65
N TYR A 8 -12.00 19.76 -1.51
CA TYR A 8 -13.28 19.13 -1.18
C TYR A 8 -13.15 17.63 -1.24
N VAL A 9 -13.48 16.95 -0.14
CA VAL A 9 -13.28 15.52 0.07
C VAL A 9 -14.59 14.78 -0.08
N TYR A 10 -14.58 13.69 -0.84
CA TYR A 10 -15.74 12.85 -1.10
C TYR A 10 -15.39 11.38 -0.81
N MET A 11 -16.38 10.62 -0.33
CA MET A 11 -16.34 9.17 -0.20
C MET A 11 -17.18 8.53 -1.32
N ASP A 12 -16.56 7.66 -2.12
CA ASP A 12 -17.24 6.94 -3.21
C ASP A 12 -17.58 5.51 -2.77
N TRP A 13 -18.71 5.39 -2.04
CA TRP A 13 -19.19 4.11 -1.56
C TRP A 13 -19.72 3.22 -2.69
N PRO A 14 -19.50 1.87 -2.64
CA PRO A 14 -20.08 0.96 -3.63
C PRO A 14 -21.62 0.95 -3.63
N GLU A 15 -22.23 1.22 -2.48
CA GLU A 15 -23.69 1.17 -2.26
C GLU A 15 -24.38 2.51 -2.54
N ASP A 16 -23.65 3.61 -2.65
CA ASP A 16 -24.24 4.93 -2.95
C ASP A 16 -24.22 5.18 -4.46
N ALA A 17 -25.26 5.83 -4.99
CA ALA A 17 -25.34 6.16 -6.40
C ALA A 17 -24.30 7.20 -6.81
N GLU A 18 -24.00 8.15 -5.90
CA GLU A 18 -23.07 9.24 -6.11
C GLU A 18 -22.11 9.36 -4.93
N PRO A 19 -20.88 9.88 -5.13
CA PRO A 19 -19.94 10.13 -4.05
C PRO A 19 -20.50 11.09 -3.00
N VAL A 20 -20.38 10.71 -1.73
CA VAL A 20 -20.87 11.50 -0.58
C VAL A 20 -19.83 12.55 -0.20
N TYR A 21 -20.25 13.82 -0.09
CA TYR A 21 -19.39 14.90 0.38
C TYR A 21 -19.08 14.76 1.86
N MET A 22 -17.79 14.70 2.22
CA MET A 22 -17.32 14.50 3.59
C MET A 22 -16.94 15.78 4.32
N GLY A 23 -16.37 16.76 3.59
CA GLY A 23 -15.85 18.00 4.20
C GLY A 23 -14.75 18.64 3.38
N VAL A 24 -14.00 19.53 4.00
CA VAL A 24 -12.92 20.30 3.36
C VAL A 24 -11.60 20.09 4.06
N LEU A 25 -10.57 19.69 3.29
CA LEU A 25 -9.18 19.72 3.70
C LEU A 25 -8.57 21.05 3.25
N HIS A 26 -8.14 21.86 4.20
CA HIS A 26 -7.44 23.13 3.95
C HIS A 26 -5.94 22.89 4.00
N SER A 27 -5.21 23.35 2.98
CA SER A 27 -3.75 23.43 2.96
C SER A 27 -3.33 24.87 3.01
N GLU A 28 -2.55 25.26 4.02
CA GLU A 28 -2.05 26.61 4.22
C GLU A 28 -0.53 26.61 4.34
N THR A 29 0.16 27.56 3.71
CA THR A 29 1.61 27.73 3.92
C THR A 29 1.85 28.77 5.00
N ILE A 30 2.34 28.33 6.16
CA ILE A 30 2.65 29.19 7.31
C ILE A 30 4.15 29.16 7.53
N ARG A 31 4.82 30.32 7.38
CA ARG A 31 6.29 30.47 7.56
C ARG A 31 7.11 29.45 6.74
N GLY A 32 6.66 29.16 5.52
CA GLY A 32 7.32 28.22 4.61
C GLY A 32 7.04 26.73 4.88
N LYS A 33 6.26 26.40 5.88
CA LYS A 33 5.80 25.03 6.17
C LYS A 33 4.34 24.89 5.79
N GLU A 34 3.99 23.79 5.10
CA GLU A 34 2.60 23.43 4.82
C GLU A 34 1.93 22.88 6.09
N VAL A 35 0.72 23.38 6.37
CA VAL A 35 -0.10 22.96 7.51
C VAL A 35 -1.48 22.61 6.99
N PHE A 36 -2.03 21.50 7.44
CA PHE A 36 -3.35 21.05 7.07
C PHE A 36 -4.34 21.20 8.24
N SER A 37 -5.57 21.56 7.88
CA SER A 37 -6.71 21.42 8.76
C SER A 37 -7.90 20.85 8.01
N TYR A 38 -8.75 20.09 8.71
CA TYR A 38 -9.93 19.46 8.13
C TYR A 38 -11.21 19.86 8.87
N GLU A 39 -12.28 20.08 8.12
CA GLU A 39 -13.61 20.35 8.64
C GLU A 39 -14.59 19.32 8.08
N ASN A 40 -15.27 18.57 8.96
CA ASN A 40 -16.32 17.66 8.54
C ASN A 40 -17.58 18.42 8.11
N ASP A 41 -18.24 17.92 7.07
CA ASP A 41 -19.59 18.37 6.72
C ASP A 41 -20.62 17.80 7.71
N PRO A 42 -21.61 18.58 8.18
CA PRO A 42 -22.65 18.06 9.08
C PRO A 42 -23.44 16.88 8.50
N ALA A 43 -23.69 16.88 7.19
CA ALA A 43 -24.42 15.78 6.54
C ALA A 43 -23.60 14.50 6.49
N TRP A 44 -22.25 14.60 6.36
CA TRP A 44 -21.35 13.48 6.51
C TRP A 44 -21.41 12.85 7.89
N LEU A 45 -21.32 13.68 8.95
CA LEU A 45 -21.41 13.20 10.34
C LEU A 45 -22.76 12.53 10.66
N ALA A 46 -23.83 12.95 9.98
CA ALA A 46 -25.16 12.37 10.11
C ALA A 46 -25.40 11.19 9.14
N HIS A 47 -24.45 10.87 8.27
CA HIS A 47 -24.62 9.83 7.28
C HIS A 47 -24.73 8.43 7.95
N PRO A 48 -25.68 7.57 7.54
CA PRO A 48 -25.90 6.26 8.20
C PRO A 48 -24.68 5.35 8.22
N ARG A 49 -23.76 5.54 7.27
CA ARG A 49 -22.50 4.78 7.17
C ARG A 49 -21.29 5.53 7.70
N PHE A 50 -21.50 6.66 8.42
CA PHE A 50 -20.39 7.38 9.03
C PHE A 50 -19.57 6.42 9.94
N ARG A 51 -18.26 6.46 9.79
CA ARG A 51 -17.28 5.78 10.65
C ARG A 51 -16.08 6.70 10.86
N ALA A 52 -15.42 6.56 11.98
CA ALA A 52 -14.10 7.15 12.18
C ALA A 52 -13.11 6.46 11.23
N LEU A 53 -12.45 7.26 10.39
CA LEU A 53 -11.52 6.77 9.36
C LEU A 53 -10.06 7.02 9.72
N ASP A 54 -9.83 7.88 10.69
CA ASP A 54 -8.52 8.32 11.14
C ASP A 54 -8.63 8.75 12.62
N PRO A 55 -7.79 8.25 13.53
CA PRO A 55 -7.85 8.63 14.95
C PRO A 55 -7.55 10.11 15.21
N ASP A 56 -6.88 10.80 14.27
CA ASP A 56 -6.59 12.23 14.36
C ASP A 56 -7.79 13.11 13.94
N LEU A 57 -8.89 12.50 13.47
CA LEU A 57 -10.10 13.17 13.02
C LEU A 57 -11.30 12.82 13.89
N SER A 58 -11.69 13.74 14.76
CA SER A 58 -12.85 13.58 15.62
C SER A 58 -14.17 13.91 14.90
N ALA A 59 -15.29 13.37 15.41
CA ALA A 59 -16.62 13.52 14.83
C ALA A 59 -17.28 14.85 15.22
N PHE A 60 -16.73 16.00 14.79
CA PHE A 60 -17.34 17.31 14.95
C PHE A 60 -17.06 18.23 13.74
N THR A 61 -17.76 19.33 13.61
CA THR A 61 -17.76 20.20 12.43
C THR A 61 -16.73 21.33 12.46
N GLY A 62 -15.96 21.48 13.55
CA GLY A 62 -14.93 22.51 13.66
C GLY A 62 -13.62 22.13 12.97
N LYS A 63 -12.74 23.12 12.76
CA LYS A 63 -11.39 22.90 12.25
C LYS A 63 -10.58 22.00 13.16
N GLN A 64 -10.01 20.98 12.58
CA GLN A 64 -9.09 20.03 13.23
C GLN A 64 -7.76 20.13 12.51
N TYR A 65 -6.68 20.28 13.26
CA TYR A 65 -5.34 20.41 12.70
C TYR A 65 -4.60 19.09 12.75
N GLN A 66 -3.76 18.84 11.74
CA GLN A 66 -2.90 17.68 11.72
C GLN A 66 -1.97 17.64 12.94
N PRO A 67 -1.61 16.47 13.47
CA PRO A 67 -0.54 16.34 14.47
C PRO A 67 0.77 16.96 13.99
N SER A 68 1.55 17.53 14.90
CA SER A 68 2.77 18.28 14.56
C SER A 68 3.90 17.42 13.99
N ASP A 69 3.87 16.13 14.26
CA ASP A 69 4.80 15.09 13.80
C ASP A 69 4.41 14.45 12.47
N LYS A 70 3.22 14.75 11.95
CA LYS A 70 2.72 14.24 10.66
C LYS A 70 2.72 15.33 9.59
N SER A 71 2.96 14.95 8.34
CA SER A 71 2.91 15.86 7.18
C SER A 71 1.48 16.13 6.68
N ASN A 72 0.53 15.26 7.03
CA ASN A 72 -0.92 15.35 6.80
C ASN A 72 -1.62 14.34 7.72
N PHE A 73 -2.95 14.32 7.75
CA PHE A 73 -3.70 13.23 8.38
C PHE A 73 -3.43 11.91 7.65
N GLY A 74 -3.38 10.80 8.39
CA GLY A 74 -3.12 9.47 7.86
C GLY A 74 -4.07 9.07 6.73
N LEU A 75 -5.37 9.39 6.90
CA LEU A 75 -6.42 9.20 5.90
C LEU A 75 -6.05 9.74 4.50
N PHE A 76 -5.44 10.92 4.44
CA PHE A 76 -5.00 11.52 3.18
C PHE A 76 -3.66 11.00 2.72
N LEU A 77 -2.77 10.60 3.65
CA LEU A 77 -1.48 9.98 3.32
C LEU A 77 -1.65 8.62 2.64
N ASP A 78 -2.64 7.82 3.06
CA ASP A 78 -2.97 6.54 2.39
C ASP A 78 -3.51 6.72 0.96
N SER A 79 -4.05 7.90 0.66
CA SER A 79 -4.53 8.27 -0.68
C SER A 79 -3.48 9.03 -1.51
N ALA A 80 -2.34 9.41 -0.93
CA ALA A 80 -1.23 10.09 -1.58
C ALA A 80 -0.27 9.09 -2.24
N PRO A 81 0.59 9.53 -3.20
CA PRO A 81 1.54 8.63 -3.84
C PRO A 81 2.62 8.16 -2.87
N ASP A 82 3.11 6.92 -3.09
CA ASP A 82 4.26 6.36 -2.39
C ASP A 82 5.59 7.03 -2.79
N ARG A 83 6.72 6.52 -2.26
CA ARG A 83 8.05 7.09 -2.55
C ARG A 83 8.40 7.06 -4.04
N TRP A 84 8.01 6.00 -4.77
CA TRP A 84 8.21 5.91 -6.21
C TRP A 84 7.37 6.94 -6.96
N GLY A 85 6.06 7.01 -6.70
CA GLY A 85 5.16 8.01 -7.28
C GLY A 85 5.61 9.44 -7.02
N ARG A 86 6.06 9.76 -5.79
CA ARG A 86 6.62 11.08 -5.43
C ARG A 86 7.89 11.39 -6.24
N THR A 87 8.74 10.41 -6.48
CA THR A 87 9.94 10.58 -7.30
C THR A 87 9.58 10.90 -8.74
N LEU A 88 8.62 10.19 -9.33
CA LEU A 88 8.13 10.45 -10.68
C LEU A 88 7.52 11.86 -10.81
N MET A 89 6.70 12.28 -9.82
CA MET A 89 6.09 13.61 -9.83
C MET A 89 7.13 14.73 -9.74
N ARG A 90 8.18 14.58 -8.91
CA ARG A 90 9.29 15.53 -8.86
C ARG A 90 10.04 15.62 -10.19
N ARG A 91 10.26 14.50 -10.86
CA ARG A 91 10.91 14.45 -12.17
C ARG A 91 10.05 15.12 -13.24
N ARG A 92 8.74 14.84 -13.25
CA ARG A 92 7.79 15.53 -14.15
C ARG A 92 7.81 17.03 -13.96
N GLU A 93 7.81 17.50 -12.70
CA GLU A 93 7.91 18.93 -12.39
C GLU A 93 9.22 19.54 -12.92
N ALA A 94 10.35 18.85 -12.77
CA ALA A 94 11.62 19.32 -13.27
C ALA A 94 11.62 19.47 -14.81
N ILE A 95 11.02 18.52 -15.53
CA ILE A 95 10.87 18.58 -17.00
C ILE A 95 9.95 19.74 -17.40
N ASN A 96 8.78 19.83 -16.77
CA ASN A 96 7.81 20.89 -17.08
C ASN A 96 8.39 22.29 -16.81
N ALA A 97 9.17 22.43 -15.75
CA ALA A 97 9.84 23.68 -15.42
C ALA A 97 10.81 24.10 -16.52
N ARG A 98 11.61 23.17 -17.07
CA ARG A 98 12.54 23.44 -18.18
C ARG A 98 11.80 23.79 -19.48
N LEU A 99 10.76 23.02 -19.82
CA LEU A 99 9.94 23.32 -21.01
C LEU A 99 9.27 24.69 -20.96
N GLN A 100 9.01 25.19 -19.74
CA GLN A 100 8.41 26.51 -19.48
C GLN A 100 9.45 27.60 -19.16
N ASP A 101 10.75 27.30 -19.29
CA ASP A 101 11.86 28.20 -18.96
C ASP A 101 11.73 28.84 -17.55
N ARG A 102 11.40 28.01 -16.57
CA ARG A 102 11.28 28.39 -15.14
C ARG A 102 12.07 27.47 -14.22
N LYS A 103 12.30 27.89 -12.99
CA LYS A 103 12.88 27.02 -11.97
C LYS A 103 11.86 25.97 -11.50
N PRO A 104 12.29 24.71 -11.26
CA PRO A 104 11.42 23.70 -10.64
C PRO A 104 10.94 24.19 -9.27
N ARG A 105 9.66 24.00 -8.97
CA ARG A 105 9.11 24.26 -7.63
C ARG A 105 9.24 23.04 -6.75
N THR A 106 9.36 23.23 -5.45
CA THR A 106 9.21 22.15 -4.49
C THR A 106 7.74 21.76 -4.41
N LEU A 107 7.43 20.48 -4.64
CA LEU A 107 6.08 19.96 -4.50
C LEU A 107 5.71 19.82 -3.03
N THR A 108 4.50 20.24 -2.69
CA THR A 108 3.92 20.15 -1.34
C THR A 108 3.13 18.85 -1.17
N GLU A 109 2.73 18.51 0.06
CA GLU A 109 1.87 17.34 0.31
C GLU A 109 0.51 17.47 -0.41
N ALA A 110 -0.06 18.68 -0.49
CA ALA A 110 -1.25 18.92 -1.30
C ALA A 110 -1.01 18.66 -2.80
N ASP A 111 0.15 19.04 -3.34
CA ASP A 111 0.51 18.73 -4.73
C ASP A 111 0.60 17.22 -4.96
N TYR A 112 1.21 16.47 -4.05
CA TYR A 112 1.27 15.01 -4.14
C TYR A 112 -0.11 14.37 -4.04
N LEU A 113 -0.92 14.78 -3.07
CA LEU A 113 -2.28 14.25 -2.90
C LEU A 113 -3.13 14.49 -4.16
N MET A 114 -3.09 15.70 -4.70
CA MET A 114 -3.93 16.07 -5.84
C MET A 114 -3.42 15.56 -7.19
N GLY A 115 -2.14 15.26 -7.31
CA GLY A 115 -1.50 14.80 -8.55
C GLY A 115 -1.62 13.30 -8.84
N VAL A 116 -2.40 12.54 -8.07
CA VAL A 116 -2.72 11.14 -8.35
C VAL A 116 -3.93 11.07 -9.27
N TYR A 117 -3.82 10.34 -10.39
CA TYR A 117 -4.96 10.07 -11.27
C TYR A 117 -6.13 9.47 -10.48
N ASP A 118 -7.31 10.09 -10.57
CA ASP A 118 -8.46 9.72 -9.72
C ASP A 118 -8.82 8.23 -9.84
N GLY A 119 -8.79 7.66 -11.04
CA GLY A 119 -9.06 6.23 -11.29
C GLY A 119 -8.11 5.27 -10.57
N ASN A 120 -6.86 5.69 -10.34
CA ASN A 120 -5.81 4.87 -9.72
C ASN A 120 -5.67 5.08 -8.21
N ARG A 121 -6.31 6.11 -7.66
CA ARG A 121 -6.25 6.41 -6.22
C ARG A 121 -6.68 5.21 -5.40
N MET A 122 -5.90 4.90 -4.35
CA MET A 122 -6.21 3.83 -3.41
C MET A 122 -7.44 4.17 -2.57
N GLY A 123 -8.30 3.17 -2.36
CA GLY A 123 -9.49 3.33 -1.55
C GLY A 123 -10.60 4.13 -2.23
N ALA A 124 -11.50 4.69 -1.42
CA ALA A 124 -12.73 5.33 -1.89
C ALA A 124 -12.73 6.86 -1.80
N LEU A 125 -11.63 7.49 -1.35
CA LEU A 125 -11.56 8.95 -1.31
C LEU A 125 -11.39 9.53 -2.71
N ARG A 126 -12.12 10.63 -2.95
CA ARG A 126 -12.04 11.43 -4.17
C ARG A 126 -11.98 12.92 -3.82
N PHE A 127 -11.33 13.72 -4.64
CA PHE A 127 -11.03 15.11 -4.33
C PHE A 127 -11.41 16.06 -5.45
N LYS A 128 -11.83 17.28 -5.08
CA LYS A 128 -12.12 18.39 -6.01
C LYS A 128 -11.53 19.70 -5.47
N PHE A 129 -11.27 20.67 -6.35
CA PHE A 129 -10.95 22.05 -5.94
C PHE A 129 -12.18 22.96 -5.80
N SER A 130 -13.34 22.54 -6.32
CA SER A 130 -14.63 23.21 -6.09
C SER A 130 -15.73 22.16 -6.05
N LYS A 131 -16.84 22.45 -5.38
CA LYS A 131 -17.97 21.49 -5.28
C LYS A 131 -18.56 21.15 -6.64
N GLU A 132 -18.60 22.13 -7.55
CA GLU A 132 -19.17 22.02 -8.89
C GLU A 132 -18.18 21.48 -9.93
N GLY A 133 -16.88 21.45 -9.59
CA GLY A 133 -15.81 20.98 -10.49
C GLY A 133 -15.76 19.47 -10.65
N ASP A 134 -14.94 19.04 -11.61
CA ASP A 134 -14.61 17.64 -11.80
C ASP A 134 -13.72 17.12 -10.67
N PHE A 135 -13.71 15.77 -10.47
CA PHE A 135 -12.74 15.14 -9.61
C PHE A 135 -11.33 15.34 -10.17
N MET A 136 -10.38 15.58 -9.26
CA MET A 136 -9.02 15.95 -9.65
C MET A 136 -8.27 14.83 -10.33
N ASP A 137 -7.48 15.28 -11.30
CA ASP A 137 -6.63 14.47 -12.15
C ASP A 137 -7.39 13.33 -12.84
N ASN A 138 -8.52 13.66 -13.47
CA ASN A 138 -9.32 12.76 -14.30
C ASN A 138 -8.96 12.87 -15.80
N ASP A 139 -7.81 13.47 -16.15
CA ASP A 139 -7.33 13.58 -17.51
C ASP A 139 -7.17 12.18 -18.14
N ARG A 140 -7.93 11.93 -19.20
CA ARG A 140 -7.91 10.65 -19.91
C ARG A 140 -6.58 10.32 -20.56
N SER A 141 -5.73 11.31 -20.82
CA SER A 141 -4.35 11.07 -21.30
C SER A 141 -3.49 10.39 -20.23
N LEU A 142 -3.89 10.53 -18.95
CA LEU A 142 -3.30 9.88 -17.78
C LEU A 142 -4.06 8.62 -17.36
N ALA A 143 -4.97 8.12 -18.19
CA ALA A 143 -5.74 6.91 -17.86
C ALA A 143 -4.83 5.70 -17.63
N THR A 144 -5.28 4.79 -16.77
CA THR A 144 -4.56 3.54 -16.47
C THR A 144 -4.22 2.79 -17.75
N PRO A 145 -2.94 2.50 -18.02
CA PRO A 145 -2.54 1.80 -19.23
C PRO A 145 -3.07 0.35 -19.22
N PRO A 146 -3.34 -0.23 -20.41
CA PRO A 146 -3.78 -1.60 -20.52
C PRO A 146 -2.63 -2.58 -20.20
N TRP A 147 -2.99 -3.82 -19.84
CA TRP A 147 -2.06 -4.92 -19.57
C TRP A 147 -0.98 -5.10 -20.65
N ALA A 148 -1.34 -4.91 -21.91
CA ALA A 148 -0.42 -5.03 -23.04
C ALA A 148 0.79 -4.06 -22.97
N SER A 149 0.67 -2.96 -22.22
CA SER A 149 1.73 -1.96 -22.04
C SER A 149 2.79 -2.33 -21.00
N ILE A 150 2.66 -3.44 -20.28
CA ILE A 150 3.57 -3.79 -19.15
C ILE A 150 5.04 -3.82 -19.60
N ARG A 151 5.33 -4.38 -20.77
CA ARG A 151 6.72 -4.42 -21.31
C ARG A 151 7.29 -3.02 -21.53
N GLU A 152 6.50 -2.11 -22.06
CA GLU A 152 6.90 -0.72 -22.30
C GLU A 152 7.10 0.04 -20.98
N LEU A 153 6.20 -0.18 -20.01
CA LEU A 153 6.31 0.38 -18.66
C LEU A 153 7.54 -0.14 -17.90
N GLU A 154 7.86 -1.43 -18.00
CA GLU A 154 9.07 -2.03 -17.42
C GLU A 154 10.32 -1.36 -18.03
N HIS A 155 10.38 -1.26 -19.34
CA HIS A 155 11.48 -0.57 -20.02
C HIS A 155 11.62 0.88 -19.55
N ALA A 156 10.52 1.64 -19.54
CA ALA A 156 10.49 3.02 -19.07
C ALA A 156 10.98 3.16 -17.63
N SER A 157 10.57 2.27 -16.73
CA SER A 157 10.98 2.30 -15.31
C SER A 157 12.49 2.10 -15.15
N LEU A 158 13.07 1.15 -15.90
CA LEU A 158 14.52 0.88 -15.88
C LEU A 158 15.33 2.06 -16.45
N GLN A 159 14.84 2.74 -17.49
CA GLN A 159 15.50 3.94 -18.03
C GLN A 159 15.47 5.10 -17.03
N ILE A 160 14.35 5.28 -16.35
CA ILE A 160 14.21 6.32 -15.33
C ILE A 160 15.16 6.07 -14.13
N GLU A 161 15.35 4.82 -13.69
CA GLU A 161 16.26 4.53 -12.58
C GLU A 161 17.74 4.77 -12.90
N ARG A 162 18.15 4.63 -14.17
CA ARG A 162 19.57 4.72 -14.59
C ARG A 162 20.16 6.14 -14.55
N GLU A 163 19.44 7.14 -14.10
CA GLU A 163 19.90 8.54 -13.92
C GLU A 163 20.53 9.23 -15.16
N ASP A 164 20.72 8.53 -16.26
CA ASP A 164 21.23 9.11 -17.53
C ASP A 164 20.16 10.05 -18.13
N TYR A 165 20.03 11.21 -17.47
CA TYR A 165 19.11 12.28 -17.86
C TYR A 165 19.56 12.90 -19.18
N THR A 166 19.08 12.33 -20.25
CA THR A 166 19.03 13.05 -21.52
C THR A 166 17.66 13.70 -21.65
N ASP A 167 17.63 15.02 -21.85
CA ASP A 167 16.40 15.80 -22.09
C ASP A 167 15.84 15.45 -23.49
N THR A 168 15.38 14.21 -23.66
CA THR A 168 14.77 13.76 -24.91
C THR A 168 13.25 13.75 -24.75
N PRO A 169 12.48 14.01 -25.82
CA PRO A 169 11.03 13.84 -25.82
C PRO A 169 10.59 12.44 -25.38
N GLU A 170 11.42 11.44 -25.64
CA GLU A 170 11.21 10.05 -25.24
C GLU A 170 11.24 9.86 -23.72
N HIS A 171 12.18 10.53 -23.03
CA HIS A 171 12.27 10.49 -21.57
C HIS A 171 11.04 11.13 -20.89
N THR A 172 10.57 12.25 -21.44
CA THR A 172 9.32 12.90 -21.00
C THR A 172 8.14 11.95 -21.13
N ARG A 173 8.02 11.27 -22.28
CA ARG A 173 6.97 10.27 -22.51
C ARG A 173 7.01 9.13 -21.50
N TRP A 174 8.19 8.61 -21.16
CA TRP A 174 8.33 7.54 -20.17
C TRP A 174 7.86 7.97 -18.77
N ILE A 175 8.23 9.19 -18.36
CA ILE A 175 7.77 9.73 -17.07
C ILE A 175 6.25 9.89 -17.08
N ASP A 176 5.66 10.46 -18.12
CA ASP A 176 4.22 10.63 -18.21
C ASP A 176 3.48 9.28 -18.17
N MET A 177 4.02 8.25 -18.84
CA MET A 177 3.45 6.89 -18.79
C MET A 177 3.47 6.27 -17.40
N LEU A 178 4.46 6.60 -16.56
CA LEU A 178 4.63 6.04 -15.21
C LEU A 178 4.00 6.88 -14.11
N VAL A 179 3.91 8.20 -14.28
CA VAL A 179 3.29 9.11 -13.29
C VAL A 179 1.79 8.87 -13.19
N ALA A 180 1.13 8.65 -14.33
CA ALA A 180 -0.30 8.41 -14.38
C ALA A 180 -0.78 7.24 -13.49
N PRO A 181 -0.12 6.09 -13.53
CA PRO A 181 -0.49 4.95 -12.71
C PRO A 181 0.10 4.97 -11.29
N GLY A 182 0.63 6.10 -10.81
CA GLY A 182 1.22 6.20 -9.47
C GLY A 182 0.28 5.64 -8.40
N SER A 183 0.78 4.69 -7.58
CA SER A 183 0.00 4.07 -6.53
C SER A 183 0.39 4.58 -5.15
N SER A 184 -0.56 4.56 -4.23
CA SER A 184 -0.37 4.85 -2.81
C SER A 184 0.05 3.61 -2.00
N LEU A 185 0.27 2.46 -2.65
CA LEU A 185 0.55 1.17 -2.01
C LEU A 185 2.02 0.95 -1.68
N GLY A 186 2.59 1.76 -0.82
CA GLY A 186 3.87 1.53 -0.15
C GLY A 186 5.10 1.22 -1.00
N GLY A 187 6.28 1.72 -0.58
CA GLY A 187 7.59 1.30 -1.08
C GLY A 187 8.22 2.22 -2.14
N ALA A 188 9.54 2.02 -2.33
CA ALA A 188 10.37 2.78 -3.28
C ALA A 188 10.59 2.06 -4.61
N ARG A 189 10.19 0.78 -4.72
CA ARG A 189 10.38 -0.05 -5.89
C ARG A 189 9.55 0.46 -7.07
N PRO A 190 10.08 0.45 -8.31
CA PRO A 190 9.34 0.80 -9.51
C PRO A 190 8.05 -0.01 -9.65
N LYS A 191 6.93 0.68 -9.87
CA LYS A 191 5.61 0.07 -10.03
C LYS A 191 4.66 0.93 -10.84
N ALA A 192 3.61 0.30 -11.36
CA ALA A 192 2.51 0.97 -12.04
C ALA A 192 1.18 0.24 -11.84
N ASN A 193 0.06 0.97 -11.94
CA ASN A 193 -1.24 0.36 -12.13
C ASN A 193 -1.46 0.04 -13.61
N VAL A 194 -2.09 -1.07 -13.90
CA VAL A 194 -2.56 -1.46 -15.24
C VAL A 194 -3.98 -2.01 -15.13
N VAL A 195 -4.69 -2.01 -16.26
CA VAL A 195 -6.03 -2.60 -16.36
C VAL A 195 -5.99 -3.83 -17.25
N ASP A 196 -6.59 -4.93 -16.80
CA ASP A 196 -6.70 -6.15 -17.59
C ASP A 196 -7.87 -6.07 -18.61
N GLU A 197 -8.03 -7.10 -19.42
CA GLU A 197 -9.09 -7.21 -20.43
C GLU A 197 -10.51 -7.22 -19.84
N ASN A 198 -10.66 -7.55 -18.55
CA ASN A 198 -11.92 -7.54 -17.83
C ASN A 198 -12.20 -6.20 -17.11
N GLY A 199 -11.31 -5.20 -17.27
CA GLY A 199 -11.41 -3.91 -16.58
C GLY A 199 -10.96 -3.92 -15.13
N ARG A 200 -10.31 -4.99 -14.64
CA ARG A 200 -9.80 -5.09 -13.27
C ARG A 200 -8.45 -4.39 -13.15
N LEU A 201 -8.25 -3.70 -12.05
CA LEU A 201 -7.00 -2.98 -11.75
C LEU A 201 -5.97 -3.92 -11.13
N TRP A 202 -4.76 -3.82 -11.60
CA TRP A 202 -3.59 -4.54 -11.11
C TRP A 202 -2.46 -3.59 -10.77
N ILE A 203 -1.64 -3.96 -9.79
CA ILE A 203 -0.36 -3.33 -9.52
C ILE A 203 0.72 -4.23 -10.11
N VAL A 204 1.61 -3.64 -10.90
CA VAL A 204 2.80 -4.29 -11.43
C VAL A 204 4.01 -3.71 -10.73
N LYS A 205 4.78 -4.55 -10.04
CA LYS A 205 6.09 -4.22 -9.48
C LYS A 205 7.16 -4.65 -10.49
N PHE A 206 7.94 -3.70 -10.97
CA PHE A 206 8.97 -3.96 -11.97
C PHE A 206 10.31 -4.34 -11.33
N PRO A 207 11.18 -5.07 -12.05
CA PRO A 207 12.58 -5.19 -11.68
C PRO A 207 13.23 -3.80 -11.57
N SER A 208 14.08 -3.63 -10.55
CA SER A 208 14.93 -2.45 -10.42
C SER A 208 16.28 -2.68 -11.09
N ALA A 209 16.91 -1.60 -11.58
CA ALA A 209 18.25 -1.64 -12.18
C ALA A 209 19.31 -2.15 -11.19
N GLY A 210 19.09 -1.98 -9.89
CA GLY A 210 19.97 -2.44 -8.82
C GLY A 210 19.71 -3.87 -8.32
N ASP A 211 18.72 -4.58 -8.87
CA ASP A 211 18.37 -5.91 -8.39
C ASP A 211 19.50 -6.94 -8.62
N THR A 212 19.95 -7.53 -7.54
CA THR A 212 20.92 -8.66 -7.56
C THR A 212 20.23 -10.02 -7.56
N LYS A 213 18.95 -10.07 -7.16
CA LYS A 213 18.11 -11.27 -7.11
C LYS A 213 16.77 -11.03 -7.84
N ASP A 214 16.09 -12.11 -8.20
CA ASP A 214 14.78 -12.03 -8.88
C ASP A 214 13.65 -11.79 -7.87
N SER A 215 13.58 -10.55 -7.36
CA SER A 215 12.61 -10.15 -6.31
C SER A 215 11.16 -10.43 -6.71
N GLY A 216 10.79 -10.22 -7.97
CA GLY A 216 9.44 -10.52 -8.45
C GLY A 216 9.10 -12.00 -8.43
N ALA A 217 10.07 -12.88 -8.74
CA ALA A 217 9.89 -14.32 -8.61
C ALA A 217 9.80 -14.75 -7.14
N TRP A 218 10.62 -14.17 -6.25
CA TRP A 218 10.55 -14.46 -4.81
C TRP A 218 9.22 -14.03 -4.18
N GLU A 219 8.71 -12.86 -4.53
CA GLU A 219 7.39 -12.40 -4.06
C GLU A 219 6.28 -13.36 -4.56
N MET A 220 6.41 -13.91 -5.78
CA MET A 220 5.46 -14.91 -6.27
C MET A 220 5.58 -16.25 -5.52
N VAL A 221 6.80 -16.70 -5.20
CA VAL A 221 7.03 -17.91 -4.39
C VAL A 221 6.38 -17.77 -3.02
N THR A 222 6.59 -16.66 -2.33
CA THR A 222 5.96 -16.40 -1.02
C THR A 222 4.44 -16.28 -1.13
N ALA A 223 3.91 -15.63 -2.17
CA ALA A 223 2.46 -15.52 -2.38
C ALA A 223 1.80 -16.90 -2.60
N GLU A 224 2.42 -17.81 -3.36
CA GLU A 224 1.91 -19.18 -3.52
C GLU A 224 1.94 -19.97 -2.21
N MET A 225 3.03 -19.86 -1.45
CA MET A 225 3.13 -20.52 -0.13
C MET A 225 2.09 -19.96 0.85
N ALA A 226 1.95 -18.62 0.94
CA ALA A 226 0.97 -17.96 1.79
C ALA A 226 -0.46 -18.44 1.48
N ARG A 227 -0.82 -18.48 0.21
CA ARG A 227 -2.13 -18.99 -0.23
C ARG A 227 -2.31 -20.47 0.11
N SER A 228 -1.28 -21.29 -0.04
CA SER A 228 -1.35 -22.74 0.23
C SER A 228 -1.50 -23.07 1.73
N CYS A 229 -1.15 -22.16 2.63
CA CYS A 229 -1.40 -22.30 4.06
C CYS A 229 -2.59 -21.44 4.56
N GLY A 230 -3.49 -21.02 3.67
CA GLY A 230 -4.75 -20.38 4.04
C GLY A 230 -4.68 -18.88 4.35
N ILE A 231 -3.59 -18.19 3.99
CA ILE A 231 -3.55 -16.72 4.03
C ILE A 231 -4.33 -16.19 2.83
N GLU A 232 -5.24 -15.26 3.09
CA GLU A 232 -5.99 -14.58 2.05
C GLU A 232 -5.07 -13.66 1.26
N MET A 233 -4.94 -13.93 -0.05
CA MET A 233 -4.12 -13.19 -1.01
C MET A 233 -4.95 -12.82 -2.23
N SER A 234 -4.76 -11.63 -2.79
CA SER A 234 -5.25 -11.30 -4.12
C SER A 234 -4.66 -12.24 -5.19
N GLU A 235 -5.26 -12.26 -6.39
CA GLU A 235 -4.65 -12.97 -7.51
C GLU A 235 -3.27 -12.35 -7.82
N CYS A 236 -2.27 -13.21 -7.97
CA CYS A 236 -0.89 -12.81 -8.25
C CYS A 236 -0.37 -13.54 -9.48
N ARG A 237 0.51 -12.88 -10.23
CA ARG A 237 1.24 -13.42 -11.38
C ARG A 237 2.67 -12.92 -11.38
N ALA A 238 3.59 -13.71 -11.92
CA ALA A 238 4.95 -13.27 -12.19
C ALA A 238 5.33 -13.64 -13.61
N GLN A 239 5.92 -12.69 -14.35
CA GLN A 239 6.30 -12.89 -15.75
C GLN A 239 7.52 -12.03 -16.10
N ARG A 240 8.39 -12.53 -16.98
CA ARG A 240 9.48 -11.76 -17.61
C ARG A 240 8.98 -11.11 -18.88
N PHE A 241 9.17 -9.80 -19.01
CA PHE A 241 8.76 -9.04 -20.20
C PHE A 241 9.95 -8.61 -21.06
N GLY A 242 10.95 -7.94 -20.51
CA GLY A 242 12.11 -7.43 -21.22
C GLY A 242 13.41 -7.58 -20.44
N SER A 243 13.34 -7.68 -19.11
CA SER A 243 14.49 -7.86 -18.24
C SER A 243 14.75 -9.35 -17.94
N ARG A 244 15.91 -9.61 -17.27
CA ARG A 244 16.26 -10.96 -16.81
C ARG A 244 15.42 -11.42 -15.60
N HIS A 245 14.84 -10.48 -14.85
CA HIS A 245 14.04 -10.71 -13.65
C HIS A 245 12.54 -10.61 -13.96
N HIS A 246 11.71 -11.18 -13.09
CA HIS A 246 10.27 -11.13 -13.23
C HIS A 246 9.71 -9.79 -12.75
N SER A 247 8.74 -9.27 -13.48
CA SER A 247 7.77 -8.35 -12.92
C SER A 247 6.73 -9.16 -12.14
N PHE A 248 6.40 -8.71 -10.91
CA PHE A 248 5.34 -9.27 -10.08
C PHE A 248 4.07 -8.45 -10.25
N MET A 249 2.93 -9.11 -10.39
CA MET A 249 1.64 -8.47 -10.60
C MET A 249 0.64 -8.99 -9.57
N THR A 250 -0.14 -8.06 -8.97
CA THR A 250 -1.19 -8.41 -8.02
C THR A 250 -2.47 -7.64 -8.33
N GLU A 251 -3.62 -8.31 -8.30
CA GLU A 251 -4.92 -7.68 -8.47
C GLU A 251 -5.22 -6.78 -7.27
N ARG A 252 -5.79 -5.60 -7.53
CA ARG A 252 -6.17 -4.67 -6.47
C ARG A 252 -7.44 -5.15 -5.76
N PHE A 253 -7.39 -5.20 -4.45
CA PHE A 253 -8.49 -5.62 -3.58
C PHE A 253 -9.43 -4.48 -3.15
N ASP A 254 -9.07 -3.23 -3.45
CA ASP A 254 -9.87 -2.04 -3.12
C ASP A 254 -10.89 -1.66 -4.22
N ARG A 255 -11.21 -2.63 -5.05
CA ARG A 255 -12.28 -2.54 -6.06
C ARG A 255 -13.19 -3.77 -5.96
N THR A 256 -14.46 -3.55 -6.19
CA THR A 256 -15.42 -4.65 -6.41
C THR A 256 -15.26 -5.23 -7.82
N ASP A 257 -15.84 -6.40 -8.09
CA ASP A 257 -15.89 -7.00 -9.45
C ASP A 257 -16.52 -6.09 -10.51
N ARG A 258 -17.31 -5.09 -10.08
CA ARG A 258 -17.92 -4.08 -10.94
C ARG A 258 -17.10 -2.79 -11.03
N GLY A 259 -15.86 -2.79 -10.53
CA GLY A 259 -14.96 -1.65 -10.52
C GLY A 259 -15.29 -0.52 -9.54
N ARG A 260 -16.31 -0.71 -8.64
CA ARG A 260 -16.65 0.26 -7.59
C ARG A 260 -15.57 0.25 -6.50
N ARG A 261 -15.36 1.41 -5.88
CA ARG A 261 -14.30 1.60 -4.87
C ARG A 261 -14.69 0.99 -3.53
N ILE A 262 -13.72 0.42 -2.84
CA ILE A 262 -13.83 0.01 -1.43
C ILE A 262 -12.84 0.88 -0.66
N HIS A 263 -13.27 1.51 0.43
CA HIS A 263 -12.35 2.34 1.20
C HIS A 263 -11.27 1.49 1.86
N PHE A 264 -10.04 1.97 1.77
CA PHE A 264 -8.84 1.35 2.33
C PHE A 264 -8.19 2.30 3.33
N ALA A 265 -7.74 1.76 4.45
CA ALA A 265 -6.83 2.44 5.36
C ALA A 265 -5.71 1.49 5.77
N SER A 266 -4.49 2.00 5.89
CA SER A 266 -3.36 1.24 6.45
C SER A 266 -3.46 1.14 7.97
N ALA A 267 -2.87 0.09 8.56
CA ALA A 267 -2.72 0.00 10.01
C ALA A 267 -1.94 1.19 10.58
N MET A 268 -0.98 1.72 9.83
CA MET A 268 -0.25 2.92 10.23
C MET A 268 -1.22 4.09 10.49
N THR A 269 -2.18 4.33 9.61
CA THR A 269 -3.20 5.35 9.78
C THR A 269 -4.12 5.04 10.94
N LEU A 270 -4.67 3.82 11.01
CA LEU A 270 -5.68 3.45 11.99
C LEU A 270 -5.16 3.37 13.43
N LEU A 271 -3.86 3.09 13.62
CA LEU A 271 -3.18 3.11 14.91
C LEU A 271 -2.53 4.48 15.23
N GLY A 272 -2.63 5.46 14.33
CA GLY A 272 -2.11 6.80 14.56
C GLY A 272 -0.59 6.96 14.43
N TYR A 273 0.11 5.98 13.88
CA TYR A 273 1.57 6.02 13.70
C TYR A 273 2.02 6.87 12.52
N THR A 274 3.31 7.23 12.52
CA THR A 274 4.00 7.88 11.39
C THR A 274 4.74 6.87 10.52
N ASP A 275 5.10 7.26 9.29
CA ASP A 275 5.85 6.39 8.36
C ASP A 275 7.23 6.03 8.94
N GLY A 276 7.54 4.74 8.94
CA GLY A 276 8.80 4.19 9.48
C GLY A 276 8.71 3.65 10.90
N ALA A 277 7.58 3.83 11.60
CA ALA A 277 7.38 3.25 12.93
C ALA A 277 7.60 1.72 12.92
N SER A 278 8.23 1.23 13.97
CA SER A 278 8.70 -0.15 14.10
C SER A 278 8.59 -0.65 15.55
N HIS A 279 9.13 -1.83 15.81
CA HIS A 279 9.25 -2.37 17.16
C HIS A 279 9.98 -1.42 18.12
N THR A 280 10.88 -0.55 17.63
CA THR A 280 11.62 0.42 18.47
C THR A 280 10.72 1.53 19.03
N GLU A 281 9.66 1.88 18.33
CA GLU A 281 8.62 2.80 18.79
C GLU A 281 7.45 2.09 19.49
N GLY A 282 7.55 0.76 19.70
CA GLY A 282 6.54 -0.04 20.37
C GLY A 282 5.46 -0.60 19.44
N ALA A 283 5.52 -0.35 18.14
CA ALA A 283 4.54 -0.88 17.20
C ALA A 283 4.50 -2.42 17.22
N SER A 284 3.31 -3.00 17.36
CA SER A 284 3.15 -4.43 17.60
C SER A 284 1.95 -5.04 16.87
N TYR A 285 1.99 -6.37 16.71
CA TYR A 285 0.82 -7.13 16.25
C TYR A 285 -0.28 -7.22 17.30
N LEU A 286 0.04 -6.99 18.58
CA LEU A 286 -0.96 -6.94 19.65
C LEU A 286 -1.85 -5.71 19.52
N GLU A 287 -1.31 -4.54 19.17
CA GLU A 287 -2.10 -3.36 18.87
C GLU A 287 -3.03 -3.57 17.67
N LEU A 288 -2.54 -4.28 16.64
CA LEU A 288 -3.37 -4.67 15.50
C LEU A 288 -4.52 -5.60 15.91
N ALA A 289 -4.25 -6.58 16.78
CA ALA A 289 -5.28 -7.48 17.31
C ALA A 289 -6.31 -6.72 18.16
N GLU A 290 -5.87 -5.81 19.02
CA GLU A 290 -6.76 -4.95 19.81
C GLU A 290 -7.65 -4.09 18.91
N TRP A 291 -7.07 -3.49 17.86
CA TRP A 291 -7.82 -2.68 16.91
C TRP A 291 -8.87 -3.53 16.15
N ILE A 292 -8.51 -4.75 15.74
CA ILE A 292 -9.44 -5.70 15.10
C ILE A 292 -10.60 -6.03 16.02
N ILE A 293 -10.34 -6.33 17.29
CA ILE A 293 -11.37 -6.65 18.30
C ILE A 293 -12.38 -5.49 18.43
N ALA A 294 -11.89 -4.26 18.41
CA ALA A 294 -12.72 -3.08 18.63
C ALA A 294 -13.51 -2.62 17.37
N ASN A 295 -13.02 -2.89 16.15
CA ASN A 295 -13.49 -2.20 14.95
C ASN A 295 -13.93 -3.12 13.80
N CYS A 296 -13.46 -4.38 13.74
CA CYS A 296 -13.74 -5.26 12.64
C CYS A 296 -15.06 -6.04 12.80
N ASP A 297 -15.72 -6.27 11.66
CA ASP A 297 -16.68 -7.36 11.55
C ASP A 297 -15.92 -8.70 11.53
N ASP A 298 -16.61 -9.83 11.76
CA ASP A 298 -16.00 -11.18 11.74
C ASP A 298 -14.63 -11.22 12.46
N THR A 299 -14.62 -10.76 13.70
CA THR A 299 -13.41 -10.56 14.51
C THR A 299 -12.53 -11.80 14.57
N ASP A 300 -13.12 -12.97 14.82
CA ASP A 300 -12.37 -14.24 14.97
C ASP A 300 -11.61 -14.59 13.68
N ARG A 301 -12.23 -14.42 12.50
CA ARG A 301 -11.58 -14.66 11.21
C ARG A 301 -10.43 -13.68 10.98
N ASN A 302 -10.64 -12.40 11.27
CA ASN A 302 -9.58 -11.38 11.09
C ASN A 302 -8.40 -11.63 12.03
N LEU A 303 -8.64 -12.03 13.27
CA LEU A 303 -7.59 -12.39 14.23
C LEU A 303 -6.83 -13.65 13.81
N GLU A 304 -7.54 -14.72 13.36
CA GLU A 304 -6.88 -15.91 12.83
C GLU A 304 -6.02 -15.58 11.63
N GLN A 305 -6.50 -14.75 10.69
CA GLN A 305 -5.74 -14.31 9.52
C GLN A 305 -4.51 -13.51 9.92
N LEU A 306 -4.61 -12.59 10.89
CA LEU A 306 -3.46 -11.82 11.36
C LEU A 306 -2.42 -12.73 12.03
N TRP A 307 -2.84 -13.62 12.95
CA TRP A 307 -1.92 -14.55 13.60
C TRP A 307 -1.23 -15.50 12.61
N ARG A 308 -1.96 -15.99 11.61
CA ARG A 308 -1.43 -16.81 10.52
C ARG A 308 -0.36 -16.08 9.74
N ARG A 309 -0.52 -14.78 9.50
CA ARG A 309 0.49 -13.93 8.85
C ARG A 309 1.73 -13.76 9.71
N ILE A 310 1.60 -13.60 11.03
CA ILE A 310 2.75 -13.54 11.95
C ILE A 310 3.59 -14.81 11.84
N VAL A 311 2.95 -15.98 11.95
CA VAL A 311 3.64 -17.28 11.83
C VAL A 311 4.29 -17.43 10.46
N PHE A 312 3.62 -17.00 9.39
CA PHE A 312 4.16 -17.05 8.03
C PHE A 312 5.35 -16.10 7.85
N ASN A 313 5.27 -14.86 8.36
CA ASN A 313 6.36 -13.89 8.31
C ASN A 313 7.60 -14.40 9.05
N ILE A 314 7.44 -15.08 10.18
CA ILE A 314 8.54 -15.79 10.86
C ILE A 314 9.11 -16.87 9.94
N ALA A 315 8.24 -17.70 9.34
CA ALA A 315 8.65 -18.84 8.54
C ALA A 315 9.41 -18.48 7.25
N VAL A 316 9.13 -17.32 6.68
CA VAL A 316 9.82 -16.80 5.46
C VAL A 316 10.77 -15.64 5.76
N SER A 317 10.97 -15.30 7.05
CA SER A 317 11.77 -14.15 7.49
C SER A 317 11.39 -12.85 6.76
N ASN A 318 10.08 -12.55 6.67
CA ASN A 318 9.60 -11.29 6.11
C ASN A 318 9.82 -10.14 7.11
N CYS A 319 11.04 -9.64 7.18
CA CYS A 319 11.47 -8.67 8.20
C CYS A 319 11.09 -7.22 7.88
N ASP A 320 10.49 -6.95 6.73
CA ASP A 320 9.97 -5.62 6.37
C ASP A 320 8.44 -5.52 6.50
N ASP A 321 7.84 -6.39 7.32
CA ASP A 321 6.38 -6.41 7.58
C ASP A 321 5.96 -5.26 8.52
N HIS A 322 5.95 -4.04 7.99
CA HIS A 322 5.62 -2.81 8.73
C HIS A 322 4.11 -2.50 8.69
N LEU A 323 3.64 -1.53 9.50
CA LEU A 323 2.23 -1.15 9.61
C LEU A 323 1.54 -0.76 8.30
N ARG A 324 2.30 -0.34 7.27
CA ARG A 324 1.73 -0.07 5.94
C ARG A 324 1.48 -1.34 5.11
N ASN A 325 2.03 -2.49 5.51
CA ASN A 325 1.80 -3.78 4.86
C ASN A 325 0.57 -4.51 5.44
N HIS A 326 -0.07 -3.91 6.44
CA HIS A 326 -1.37 -4.33 6.95
C HIS A 326 -2.42 -3.30 6.56
N GLY A 327 -3.37 -3.69 5.73
CA GLY A 327 -4.47 -2.84 5.28
C GLY A 327 -5.81 -3.32 5.82
N PHE A 328 -6.75 -2.39 5.88
CA PHE A 328 -8.13 -2.67 6.24
C PHE A 328 -9.06 -2.11 5.18
N LEU A 329 -10.11 -2.85 4.88
CA LEU A 329 -11.16 -2.48 3.94
C LEU A 329 -12.44 -2.17 4.71
N LEU A 330 -13.05 -1.03 4.42
CA LEU A 330 -14.32 -0.67 5.02
C LEU A 330 -15.47 -1.17 4.15
N THR A 331 -16.23 -2.09 4.72
CA THR A 331 -17.43 -2.70 4.11
C THR A 331 -18.69 -2.14 4.76
N PRO A 332 -19.89 -2.41 4.24
CA PRO A 332 -21.15 -2.01 4.90
C PRO A 332 -21.32 -2.59 6.31
N GLN A 333 -20.70 -3.73 6.60
CA GLN A 333 -20.77 -4.40 7.90
C GLN A 333 -19.79 -3.83 8.92
N GLY A 334 -18.65 -3.33 8.46
CA GLY A 334 -17.57 -2.81 9.30
C GLY A 334 -16.21 -2.92 8.63
N TRP A 335 -15.16 -2.76 9.39
CA TRP A 335 -13.81 -2.97 8.90
C TRP A 335 -13.47 -4.47 8.83
N ARG A 336 -12.64 -4.83 7.86
CA ARG A 336 -12.05 -6.17 7.76
C ARG A 336 -10.60 -6.07 7.32
N LEU A 337 -9.78 -7.00 7.75
CA LEU A 337 -8.38 -7.12 7.31
C LEU A 337 -8.35 -7.38 5.80
N SER A 338 -7.53 -6.62 5.05
CA SER A 338 -7.39 -6.82 3.61
C SER A 338 -6.70 -8.15 3.28
N PRO A 339 -6.77 -8.65 2.06
CA PRO A 339 -5.82 -9.66 1.59
C PRO A 339 -4.39 -9.23 1.91
N ALA A 340 -3.50 -10.19 2.20
CA ALA A 340 -2.09 -9.90 2.47
C ALA A 340 -1.37 -9.49 1.17
N TYR A 341 -0.37 -8.64 1.31
CA TYR A 341 0.44 -8.12 0.20
C TYR A 341 1.85 -7.77 0.68
N ASP A 342 2.77 -7.64 -0.26
CA ASP A 342 4.17 -7.24 -0.04
C ASP A 342 4.92 -8.16 0.93
N ILE A 343 4.78 -9.47 0.74
CA ILE A 343 5.47 -10.49 1.55
C ILE A 343 6.73 -10.94 0.81
N ASN A 344 7.89 -10.56 1.34
CA ASN A 344 9.18 -10.84 0.72
C ASN A 344 10.11 -11.59 1.69
N PRO A 345 10.84 -12.64 1.24
CA PRO A 345 11.80 -13.33 2.09
C PRO A 345 13.08 -12.52 2.22
N ASP A 346 13.66 -12.52 3.42
CA ASP A 346 14.92 -11.83 3.71
C ASP A 346 15.94 -12.83 4.30
N GLU A 347 16.98 -13.12 3.53
CA GLU A 347 18.07 -14.04 3.92
C GLU A 347 18.96 -13.49 5.05
N TYR A 348 18.85 -12.20 5.35
CA TYR A 348 19.63 -11.52 6.40
C TYR A 348 18.73 -11.09 7.59
N GLY A 349 17.45 -11.38 7.53
CA GLY A 349 16.49 -10.96 8.54
C GLY A 349 16.76 -11.59 9.91
N THR A 350 16.76 -10.79 10.96
CA THR A 350 17.01 -11.20 12.35
C THR A 350 15.83 -11.01 13.29
N GLY A 351 14.80 -10.24 12.89
CA GLY A 351 13.58 -9.96 13.64
C GLY A 351 12.54 -9.32 12.75
N LEU A 352 11.26 -9.41 13.12
CA LEU A 352 10.18 -8.75 12.39
C LEU A 352 10.22 -7.23 12.61
N LYS A 353 9.57 -6.48 11.73
CA LYS A 353 9.46 -5.03 11.83
C LYS A 353 8.60 -4.59 13.02
N LEU A 354 7.61 -5.40 13.38
CA LEU A 354 6.69 -5.18 14.50
C LEU A 354 7.01 -6.15 15.64
N ASN A 355 6.74 -5.74 16.87
CA ASN A 355 6.79 -6.63 18.02
C ASN A 355 5.73 -7.73 17.92
N ILE A 356 6.10 -8.97 18.22
CA ILE A 356 5.19 -10.11 18.34
C ILE A 356 4.52 -10.09 19.73
N SER A 357 5.30 -9.91 20.78
CA SER A 357 4.81 -9.64 22.13
C SER A 357 4.89 -8.13 22.44
N GLU A 358 4.93 -7.73 23.70
CA GLU A 358 5.01 -6.32 24.10
C GLU A 358 6.32 -5.63 23.60
N ASN A 359 7.44 -6.36 23.56
CA ASN A 359 8.77 -5.82 23.27
C ASN A 359 9.73 -6.83 22.61
N ASP A 360 9.20 -7.89 22.02
CA ASP A 360 10.00 -8.92 21.36
C ASP A 360 9.49 -9.15 19.92
N ASN A 361 10.39 -9.00 18.94
CA ASN A 361 10.14 -9.16 17.51
C ASN A 361 10.91 -10.35 16.91
N SER A 362 11.44 -11.25 17.74
CA SER A 362 12.25 -12.39 17.33
C SER A 362 11.52 -13.32 16.37
N LEU A 363 12.26 -13.88 15.40
CA LEU A 363 11.74 -14.88 14.47
C LEU A 363 11.59 -16.24 15.17
N ASP A 364 10.67 -16.30 16.13
CA ASP A 364 10.46 -17.43 17.03
C ASP A 364 9.00 -17.89 17.02
N PHE A 365 8.78 -19.18 16.72
CA PHE A 365 7.45 -19.77 16.70
C PHE A 365 6.86 -19.97 18.10
N ASP A 366 7.70 -20.23 19.11
CA ASP A 366 7.23 -20.40 20.48
C ASP A 366 6.74 -19.04 21.03
N LEU A 367 7.42 -17.95 20.65
CA LEU A 367 6.95 -16.59 20.94
C LEU A 367 5.57 -16.34 20.29
N ALA A 368 5.38 -16.71 19.02
CA ALA A 368 4.09 -16.58 18.33
C ALA A 368 3.00 -17.44 19.00
N LEU A 369 3.32 -18.64 19.46
CA LEU A 369 2.39 -19.51 20.19
C LEU A 369 2.00 -18.90 21.56
N SER A 370 2.93 -18.23 22.24
CA SER A 370 2.68 -17.64 23.55
C SER A 370 1.62 -16.53 23.56
N ILE A 371 1.42 -15.85 22.41
CA ILE A 371 0.47 -14.73 22.25
C ILE A 371 -0.90 -15.16 21.73
N THR A 372 -1.13 -16.44 21.44
CA THR A 372 -2.41 -16.94 20.88
C THR A 372 -3.66 -16.54 21.68
N PRO A 373 -3.63 -16.40 23.02
CA PRO A 373 -4.78 -15.93 23.77
C PRO A 373 -5.29 -14.55 23.36
N TYR A 374 -4.40 -13.65 22.93
CA TYR A 374 -4.78 -12.31 22.44
C TYR A 374 -5.48 -12.36 21.07
N PHE A 375 -5.37 -13.48 20.35
CA PHE A 375 -6.01 -13.73 19.05
C PHE A 375 -7.24 -14.63 19.17
N GLY A 376 -7.67 -14.97 20.39
CA GLY A 376 -8.81 -15.87 20.62
C GLY A 376 -8.61 -17.28 20.06
N LEU A 377 -7.35 -17.71 19.87
CA LEU A 377 -7.04 -19.01 19.30
C LEU A 377 -6.83 -20.09 20.36
N GLU A 378 -7.58 -21.18 20.21
CA GLU A 378 -7.34 -22.39 21.02
C GLU A 378 -5.99 -23.02 20.67
N PRO A 379 -5.24 -23.57 21.65
CA PRO A 379 -3.89 -24.12 21.39
C PRO A 379 -3.84 -25.14 20.25
N ALA A 380 -4.79 -26.05 20.17
CA ALA A 380 -4.85 -27.06 19.11
C ALA A 380 -5.04 -26.43 17.71
N ARG A 381 -5.80 -25.32 17.61
CA ARG A 381 -5.96 -24.59 16.34
C ARG A 381 -4.66 -23.88 15.95
N ALA A 382 -3.99 -23.23 16.91
CA ALA A 382 -2.71 -22.58 16.71
C ALA A 382 -1.63 -23.56 16.22
N GLU A 383 -1.50 -24.71 16.87
CA GLU A 383 -0.58 -25.77 16.45
C GLU A 383 -0.89 -26.29 15.02
N SER A 384 -2.19 -26.45 14.70
CA SER A 384 -2.61 -26.85 13.35
C SER A 384 -2.18 -25.80 12.31
N ILE A 385 -2.38 -24.51 12.57
CA ILE A 385 -1.97 -23.42 11.67
C ILE A 385 -0.44 -23.40 11.52
N LEU A 386 0.32 -23.55 12.61
CA LEU A 386 1.77 -23.62 12.57
C LEU A 386 2.25 -24.79 11.68
N ALA A 387 1.63 -25.96 11.81
CA ALA A 387 1.94 -27.13 11.00
C ALA A 387 1.58 -26.90 9.52
N GLU A 388 0.46 -26.25 9.21
CA GLU A 388 0.05 -25.86 7.85
C GLU A 388 1.09 -24.93 7.22
N VAL A 389 1.54 -23.90 7.95
CA VAL A 389 2.56 -22.93 7.48
C VAL A 389 3.90 -23.62 7.25
N LYS A 390 4.41 -24.39 8.22
CA LYS A 390 5.67 -25.12 8.06
C LYS A 390 5.66 -26.06 6.86
N ARG A 391 4.55 -26.78 6.63
CA ARG A 391 4.37 -27.64 5.46
C ARG A 391 4.41 -26.86 4.15
N ALA A 392 3.72 -25.72 4.09
CA ALA A 392 3.71 -24.88 2.90
C ALA A 392 5.11 -24.34 2.59
N VAL A 393 5.81 -23.84 3.62
CA VAL A 393 7.14 -23.25 3.47
C VAL A 393 8.18 -24.31 3.13
N SER A 394 8.10 -25.53 3.65
CA SER A 394 9.05 -26.61 3.32
C SER A 394 9.15 -26.92 1.82
N GLY A 395 8.12 -26.56 1.03
CA GLY A 395 8.08 -26.72 -0.43
C GLY A 395 8.74 -25.60 -1.24
N TRP A 396 9.34 -24.61 -0.62
CA TRP A 396 9.80 -23.37 -1.27
C TRP A 396 10.77 -23.60 -2.44
N ARG A 397 11.73 -24.56 -2.35
CA ARG A 397 12.68 -24.86 -3.44
C ARG A 397 11.99 -25.36 -4.70
N LYS A 398 10.90 -26.14 -4.56
CA LYS A 398 10.09 -26.59 -5.70
C LYS A 398 9.44 -25.41 -6.41
N LEU A 399 8.90 -24.47 -5.66
CA LEU A 399 8.30 -23.25 -6.21
C LEU A 399 9.37 -22.33 -6.83
N ALA A 400 10.49 -22.12 -6.15
CA ALA A 400 11.61 -21.34 -6.70
C ALA A 400 12.09 -21.91 -8.05
N THR A 401 12.21 -23.24 -8.16
CA THR A 401 12.56 -23.93 -9.42
C THR A 401 11.47 -23.75 -10.49
N LYS A 402 10.18 -23.82 -10.11
CA LYS A 402 9.04 -23.55 -11.01
C LYS A 402 9.15 -22.17 -11.67
N TYR A 403 9.57 -21.14 -10.90
CA TYR A 403 9.76 -19.77 -11.39
C TYR A 403 11.15 -19.52 -11.98
N GLY A 404 11.96 -20.56 -12.19
CA GLY A 404 13.27 -20.45 -12.86
C GLY A 404 14.32 -19.69 -12.06
N ILE A 405 14.18 -19.62 -10.72
CA ILE A 405 15.19 -19.06 -9.83
C ILE A 405 16.39 -20.00 -9.81
N SER A 406 17.59 -19.47 -10.03
CA SER A 406 18.82 -20.28 -10.12
C SER A 406 19.13 -20.99 -8.80
N LYS A 407 19.83 -22.15 -8.89
CA LYS A 407 20.23 -22.90 -7.70
C LYS A 407 21.12 -22.06 -6.76
N SER A 408 22.04 -21.29 -7.29
CA SER A 408 22.91 -20.40 -6.50
C SER A 408 22.11 -19.35 -5.72
N GLU A 409 21.06 -18.80 -6.34
CA GLU A 409 20.19 -17.83 -5.68
C GLU A 409 19.28 -18.51 -4.64
N GLN A 410 18.80 -19.74 -4.93
CA GLN A 410 18.09 -20.55 -3.94
C GLN A 410 18.96 -20.89 -2.71
N ASP A 411 20.24 -21.26 -2.92
CA ASP A 411 21.16 -21.57 -1.83
C ASP A 411 21.47 -20.32 -0.99
N ALA A 412 21.58 -19.14 -1.60
CA ALA A 412 21.74 -17.88 -0.88
C ALA A 412 20.50 -17.54 -0.02
N MET A 413 19.28 -17.81 -0.54
CA MET A 413 18.02 -17.50 0.14
C MET A 413 17.62 -18.53 1.21
N GLU A 414 18.31 -19.68 1.32
CA GLU A 414 17.94 -20.77 2.22
C GLU A 414 17.69 -20.34 3.67
N ARG A 415 18.49 -19.39 4.17
CA ARG A 415 18.40 -18.89 5.55
C ARG A 415 17.11 -18.14 5.85
N ALA A 416 16.41 -17.67 4.82
CA ALA A 416 15.12 -16.99 4.99
C ALA A 416 14.00 -17.95 5.40
N PHE A 417 14.11 -19.25 5.06
CA PHE A 417 13.02 -20.21 5.24
C PHE A 417 13.24 -21.08 6.49
N ARG A 418 12.29 -20.99 7.42
CA ARG A 418 12.27 -21.68 8.72
C ARG A 418 11.12 -22.69 8.74
N CYS A 419 11.43 -23.99 8.83
CA CYS A 419 10.44 -25.07 8.79
C CYS A 419 10.51 -25.97 10.05
#